data_55aee139ab14c78754ca33d0eb0f9db2
#
_entry.id   55aee139ab14c78754ca33d0eb0f9db2
#
_cell.length_a   1.000
_cell.length_b   1.000
_cell.length_c   1.000
_cell.angle_alpha   90.00
_cell.angle_beta   90.00
_cell.angle_gamma   90.00
#
_symmetry.space_group_name_H-M   'P 1'
#
loop_
_entity.id
_entity.type
_entity.pdbx_description
1 polymer ?
#
loop_
_entity_poly.entity_id
_entity_poly.type
_entity_poly.pdbx_seq_one_letter_code
_entity_poly.pdbx_strand_id
1 'polypeptide(L)'
;MNSNSDTIPEAAIARGGEATRRRWRTRLWWLTGICILIAIGVTASSLRAPGQAIVVHFRDGYGIKPGDTLRYRGIDVGSVTEVHLASDMQGIDVTIQLAPEHKRIAVEGSQFWIERPRLRLGQVSGLETVLGAKYVGTIPGDLDGPRQREFT
;
A
#
# COMPACT_ATOMS: atom_id res chain seq x y z
N MET A 1 85.00 24.43 -27.25
CA MET A 1 84.04 23.52 -27.91
C MET A 1 83.08 23.01 -26.85
N ASN A 2 81.91 23.65 -26.78
CA ASN A 2 80.89 23.38 -25.78
C ASN A 2 79.98 22.26 -26.29
N SER A 3 79.91 21.18 -25.57
CA SER A 3 78.87 20.16 -25.78
C SER A 3 77.79 20.36 -24.69
N ASN A 4 76.73 20.97 -25.12
CA ASN A 4 75.55 21.15 -24.32
C ASN A 4 74.72 19.88 -24.40
N SER A 5 74.74 19.08 -23.33
CA SER A 5 73.85 17.90 -23.20
C SER A 5 72.45 18.36 -22.77
N ASP A 6 71.54 18.39 -23.71
CA ASP A 6 70.15 18.56 -23.48
C ASP A 6 69.60 17.39 -22.63
N THR A 7 69.37 17.67 -21.37
CA THR A 7 68.61 16.78 -20.48
C THR A 7 67.12 16.98 -20.73
N ILE A 8 66.49 16.03 -21.38
CA ILE A 8 65.04 15.94 -21.59
C ILE A 8 64.43 15.66 -20.20
N PRO A 9 63.46 16.48 -19.73
CA PRO A 9 62.78 16.19 -18.48
C PRO A 9 61.89 14.97 -18.63
N GLU A 10 62.21 13.93 -17.91
CA GLU A 10 61.40 12.73 -17.79
C GLU A 10 60.07 13.09 -17.10
N ALA A 11 59.01 12.98 -17.88
CA ALA A 11 57.65 13.27 -17.41
C ALA A 11 57.25 12.22 -16.34
N ALA A 12 57.28 12.66 -15.10
CA ALA A 12 56.76 11.87 -13.97
C ALA A 12 55.23 11.66 -14.15
N ILE A 13 54.85 10.47 -14.64
CA ILE A 13 53.48 10.04 -14.65
C ILE A 13 53.01 9.83 -13.22
N ALA A 14 52.32 10.80 -12.69
CA ALA A 14 51.67 10.72 -11.38
C ALA A 14 50.62 9.58 -11.39
N ARG A 15 50.96 8.44 -10.79
CA ARG A 15 50.04 7.33 -10.49
C ARG A 15 49.08 7.75 -9.35
N GLY A 16 48.24 8.73 -9.60
CA GLY A 16 47.30 9.28 -8.64
C GLY A 16 45.83 8.82 -8.92
N GLY A 17 45.58 7.53 -9.15
CA GLY A 17 44.23 7.13 -9.52
C GLY A 17 43.62 5.93 -8.78
N GLU A 18 44.42 5.15 -8.07
CA GLU A 18 43.94 3.85 -7.54
C GLU A 18 43.25 3.94 -6.17
N ALA A 19 43.63 4.87 -5.33
CA ALA A 19 43.05 5.01 -3.98
C ALA A 19 41.60 5.56 -3.99
N THR A 20 41.27 6.41 -4.97
CA THR A 20 39.95 7.03 -5.09
C THR A 20 38.92 6.03 -5.62
N ARG A 21 39.31 5.16 -6.53
CA ARG A 21 38.45 4.13 -7.13
C ARG A 21 38.04 3.06 -6.09
N ARG A 22 38.87 2.73 -5.14
CA ARG A 22 38.58 1.74 -4.09
C ARG A 22 37.53 2.26 -3.10
N ARG A 23 37.58 3.54 -2.75
CA ARG A 23 36.63 4.17 -1.83
C ARG A 23 35.21 4.33 -2.46
N TRP A 24 35.14 4.48 -3.77
CA TRP A 24 33.85 4.54 -4.48
C TRP A 24 33.18 3.16 -4.57
N ARG A 25 33.95 2.10 -4.76
CA ARG A 25 33.42 0.74 -4.78
C ARG A 25 32.82 0.34 -3.44
N THR A 26 33.45 0.66 -2.33
CA THR A 26 32.89 0.39 -0.99
C THR A 26 31.62 1.19 -0.73
N ARG A 27 31.53 2.44 -1.18
CA ARG A 27 30.29 3.24 -1.05
C ARG A 27 29.14 2.69 -1.88
N LEU A 28 29.41 2.17 -3.07
CA LEU A 28 28.41 1.50 -3.90
C LEU A 28 27.85 0.24 -3.23
N TRP A 29 28.67 -0.53 -2.57
CA TRP A 29 28.24 -1.72 -1.82
C TRP A 29 27.31 -1.36 -0.63
N TRP A 30 27.58 -0.23 0.03
CA TRP A 30 26.72 0.26 1.10
C TRP A 30 25.35 0.71 0.56
N LEU A 31 25.30 1.36 -0.59
CA LEU A 31 24.06 1.73 -1.25
C LEU A 31 23.24 0.50 -1.64
N THR A 32 23.89 -0.50 -2.24
CA THR A 32 23.21 -1.76 -2.58
C THR A 32 22.67 -2.47 -1.34
N GLY A 33 23.46 -2.51 -0.25
CA GLY A 33 23.02 -3.08 1.02
C GLY A 33 21.79 -2.36 1.60
N ILE A 34 21.79 -1.03 1.57
CA ILE A 34 20.63 -0.22 2.01
C ILE A 34 19.40 -0.46 1.13
N CYS A 35 19.56 -0.52 -0.18
CA CYS A 35 18.44 -0.83 -1.09
C CYS A 35 17.85 -2.21 -0.83
N ILE A 36 18.69 -3.21 -0.59
CA ILE A 36 18.24 -4.57 -0.24
C ILE A 36 17.50 -4.57 1.11
N LEU A 37 18.00 -3.86 2.12
CA LEU A 37 17.34 -3.74 3.42
C LEU A 37 15.97 -3.05 3.30
N ILE A 38 15.87 -2.00 2.50
CA ILE A 38 14.61 -1.31 2.22
C ILE A 38 13.64 -2.25 1.49
N ALA A 39 14.13 -2.96 0.46
CA ALA A 39 13.32 -3.92 -0.28
C ALA A 39 12.79 -5.05 0.63
N ILE A 40 13.63 -5.60 1.50
CA ILE A 40 13.23 -6.61 2.50
C ILE A 40 12.22 -6.01 3.49
N GLY A 41 12.44 -4.80 3.96
CA GLY A 41 11.52 -4.10 4.87
C GLY A 41 10.14 -3.86 4.26
N VAL A 42 10.08 -3.44 3.00
CA VAL A 42 8.84 -3.25 2.25
C VAL A 42 8.13 -4.59 2.02
N THR A 43 8.87 -5.63 1.62
CA THR A 43 8.29 -6.97 1.41
C THR A 43 7.78 -7.57 2.72
N ALA A 44 8.54 -7.45 3.80
CA ALA A 44 8.13 -7.93 5.12
C ALA A 44 6.91 -7.17 5.68
N SER A 45 6.77 -5.89 5.37
CA SER A 45 5.57 -5.13 5.76
C SER A 45 4.31 -5.55 4.97
N SER A 46 4.50 -6.01 3.73
CA SER A 46 3.41 -6.58 2.91
C SER A 46 2.99 -7.98 3.36
N LEU A 47 3.88 -8.71 4.05
CA LEU A 47 3.64 -10.05 4.60
C LEU A 47 3.09 -10.03 6.04
N ARG A 48 2.72 -8.85 6.56
CA ARG A 48 2.05 -8.79 7.87
C ARG A 48 0.85 -9.71 7.84
N ALA A 49 0.75 -10.57 8.88
CA ALA A 49 -0.23 -11.63 8.98
C ALA A 49 -1.60 -11.17 8.42
N PRO A 50 -2.12 -11.86 7.42
CA PRO A 50 -3.40 -11.47 6.84
C PRO A 50 -4.42 -11.45 7.97
N GLY A 51 -5.07 -10.32 8.17
CA GLY A 51 -6.22 -10.24 9.05
C GLY A 51 -7.27 -11.26 8.59
N GLN A 52 -8.43 -11.23 9.16
CA GLN A 52 -9.53 -12.11 8.73
C GLN A 52 -10.09 -11.58 7.41
N ALA A 53 -10.12 -12.42 6.37
CA ALA A 53 -10.85 -12.12 5.15
C ALA A 53 -12.34 -12.47 5.36
N ILE A 54 -13.20 -11.57 4.89
CA ILE A 54 -14.64 -11.76 4.81
C ILE A 54 -15.11 -11.49 3.39
N VAL A 55 -16.17 -12.11 2.98
CA VAL A 55 -16.85 -11.86 1.70
C VAL A 55 -18.20 -11.24 1.99
N VAL A 56 -18.48 -10.13 1.33
CA VAL A 56 -19.75 -9.41 1.47
C VAL A 56 -20.40 -9.34 0.10
N HIS A 57 -21.62 -9.83 0.02
CA HIS A 57 -22.43 -9.78 -1.19
C HIS A 57 -23.23 -8.47 -1.25
N PHE A 58 -23.07 -7.71 -2.33
CA PHE A 58 -23.82 -6.49 -2.60
C PHE A 58 -24.58 -6.62 -3.91
N ARG A 59 -25.79 -6.07 -3.96
CA ARG A 59 -26.56 -6.00 -5.20
C ARG A 59 -25.89 -5.07 -6.23
N ASP A 60 -25.37 -3.96 -5.77
CA ASP A 60 -24.74 -2.93 -6.61
C ASP A 60 -23.37 -2.54 -6.06
N GLY A 61 -22.37 -2.47 -6.92
CA GLY A 61 -21.00 -2.15 -6.53
C GLY A 61 -20.67 -0.67 -6.40
N TYR A 62 -21.45 0.19 -7.03
CA TYR A 62 -21.25 1.65 -7.04
C TYR A 62 -19.81 2.10 -7.34
N GLY A 63 -19.05 1.25 -8.01
CA GLY A 63 -17.66 1.50 -8.36
C GLY A 63 -16.68 1.33 -7.19
N ILE A 64 -17.02 0.50 -6.20
CA ILE A 64 -16.06 0.00 -5.20
C ILE A 64 -14.94 -0.77 -5.91
N LYS A 65 -13.72 -0.66 -5.40
CA LYS A 65 -12.54 -1.25 -6.03
C LYS A 65 -11.54 -1.73 -4.98
N PRO A 66 -10.63 -2.62 -5.34
CA PRO A 66 -9.50 -2.97 -4.47
C PRO A 66 -8.76 -1.72 -4.00
N GLY A 67 -8.43 -1.68 -2.72
CA GLY A 67 -7.81 -0.55 -2.04
C GLY A 67 -8.78 0.42 -1.35
N ASP A 68 -10.09 0.33 -1.60
CA ASP A 68 -11.08 1.10 -0.83
C ASP A 68 -11.13 0.61 0.62
N THR A 69 -11.46 1.49 1.57
CA THR A 69 -11.42 1.18 3.00
C THR A 69 -12.75 0.66 3.53
N LEU A 70 -12.68 -0.22 4.53
CA LEU A 70 -13.81 -0.55 5.41
C LEU A 70 -13.75 0.35 6.64
N ARG A 71 -14.84 1.05 6.95
CA ARG A 71 -14.93 1.99 8.07
C ARG A 71 -15.99 1.61 9.08
N TYR A 72 -15.61 1.73 10.33
CA TYR A 72 -16.53 1.67 11.46
C TYR A 72 -16.39 2.94 12.29
N ARG A 73 -17.49 3.68 12.46
CA ARG A 73 -17.51 4.97 13.18
C ARG A 73 -16.44 5.97 12.72
N GLY A 74 -16.11 5.98 11.41
CA GLY A 74 -15.11 6.88 10.83
C GLY A 74 -13.65 6.41 10.94
N ILE A 75 -13.40 5.24 11.55
CA ILE A 75 -12.07 4.65 11.67
C ILE A 75 -11.92 3.54 10.64
N ASP A 76 -10.76 3.48 9.98
CA ASP A 76 -10.44 2.43 9.02
C ASP A 76 -10.15 1.11 9.77
N VAL A 77 -10.97 0.09 9.54
CA VAL A 77 -10.92 -1.21 10.22
C VAL A 77 -10.55 -2.35 9.29
N GLY A 78 -10.44 -2.07 8.00
CA GLY A 78 -10.06 -3.02 6.97
C GLY A 78 -9.97 -2.37 5.59
N SER A 79 -9.69 -3.18 4.58
CA SER A 79 -9.61 -2.75 3.18
C SER A 79 -10.19 -3.80 2.24
N VAL A 80 -10.74 -3.33 1.13
CA VAL A 80 -11.18 -4.19 0.03
C VAL A 80 -9.96 -4.75 -0.68
N THR A 81 -9.90 -6.06 -0.84
CA THR A 81 -8.81 -6.74 -1.55
C THR A 81 -9.22 -7.18 -2.94
N GLU A 82 -10.46 -7.64 -3.09
CA GLU A 82 -10.95 -8.15 -4.38
C GLU A 82 -12.43 -7.77 -4.57
N VAL A 83 -12.82 -7.62 -5.82
CA VAL A 83 -14.21 -7.37 -6.22
C VAL A 83 -14.49 -8.23 -7.43
N HIS A 84 -15.45 -9.13 -7.33
CA HIS A 84 -15.88 -10.01 -8.40
C HIS A 84 -17.38 -9.85 -8.67
N LEU A 85 -17.79 -10.15 -9.89
CA LEU A 85 -19.22 -10.31 -10.20
C LEU A 85 -19.69 -11.62 -9.58
N ALA A 86 -20.81 -11.61 -8.90
CA ALA A 86 -21.39 -12.81 -8.33
C ALA A 86 -21.74 -13.83 -9.43
N SER A 87 -21.65 -15.11 -9.10
CA SER A 87 -21.84 -16.20 -10.08
C SER A 87 -23.21 -16.20 -10.73
N ASP A 88 -24.22 -15.66 -10.06
CA ASP A 88 -25.60 -15.50 -10.56
C ASP A 88 -25.79 -14.22 -11.39
N MET A 89 -24.72 -13.40 -11.54
CA MET A 89 -24.72 -12.11 -12.22
C MET A 89 -25.75 -11.10 -11.65
N GLN A 90 -26.26 -11.31 -10.43
CA GLN A 90 -27.26 -10.44 -9.79
C GLN A 90 -26.65 -9.52 -8.72
N GLY A 91 -25.34 -9.57 -8.55
CA GLY A 91 -24.62 -8.77 -7.56
C GLY A 91 -23.12 -8.83 -7.73
N ILE A 92 -22.43 -8.37 -6.72
CA ILE A 92 -20.96 -8.45 -6.63
C ILE A 92 -20.56 -9.06 -5.29
N ASP A 93 -19.48 -9.82 -5.32
CA ASP A 93 -18.80 -10.35 -4.14
C ASP A 93 -17.56 -9.50 -3.86
N VAL A 94 -17.53 -8.88 -2.71
CA VAL A 94 -16.44 -8.01 -2.26
C VAL A 94 -15.68 -8.72 -1.15
N THR A 95 -14.43 -9.06 -1.42
CA THR A 95 -13.53 -9.60 -0.40
C THR A 95 -12.88 -8.46 0.36
N ILE A 96 -13.06 -8.44 1.68
CA ILE A 96 -12.55 -7.42 2.57
C ILE A 96 -11.61 -8.06 3.58
N GLN A 97 -10.41 -7.52 3.69
CA GLN A 97 -9.41 -7.91 4.67
C GLN A 97 -9.55 -7.02 5.90
N LEU A 98 -9.98 -7.60 7.03
CA LEU A 98 -10.03 -6.91 8.31
C LEU A 98 -8.64 -6.77 8.90
N ALA A 99 -8.37 -5.64 9.55
CA ALA A 99 -7.16 -5.50 10.34
C ALA A 99 -7.15 -6.51 11.51
N PRO A 100 -5.99 -7.04 11.91
CA PRO A 100 -5.90 -8.08 12.94
C PRO A 100 -6.56 -7.71 14.27
N GLU A 101 -6.50 -6.42 14.64
CA GLU A 101 -7.10 -5.85 15.86
C GLU A 101 -8.62 -5.74 15.78
N HIS A 102 -9.19 -5.75 14.56
CA HIS A 102 -10.62 -5.52 14.33
C HIS A 102 -11.41 -6.76 13.89
N LYS A 103 -10.84 -7.96 14.05
CA LYS A 103 -11.47 -9.24 13.68
C LYS A 103 -12.84 -9.48 14.34
N ARG A 104 -13.10 -8.82 15.48
CA ARG A 104 -14.37 -8.93 16.21
C ARG A 104 -15.55 -8.25 15.48
N ILE A 105 -15.29 -7.49 14.42
CA ILE A 105 -16.36 -6.88 13.61
C ILE A 105 -17.07 -7.92 12.74
N ALA A 106 -16.41 -9.02 12.38
CA ALA A 106 -16.98 -10.09 11.55
C ALA A 106 -17.75 -11.12 12.38
N VAL A 107 -18.88 -10.72 12.92
CA VAL A 107 -19.79 -11.55 13.71
C VAL A 107 -21.14 -11.63 13.03
N GLU A 108 -21.93 -12.61 13.42
CA GLU A 108 -23.32 -12.75 12.93
C GLU A 108 -24.13 -11.47 13.20
N GLY A 109 -24.94 -11.08 12.23
CA GLY A 109 -25.73 -9.85 12.29
C GLY A 109 -24.98 -8.57 11.98
N SER A 110 -23.68 -8.63 11.62
CA SER A 110 -22.96 -7.45 11.14
C SER A 110 -23.52 -7.01 9.79
N GLN A 111 -23.72 -5.70 9.65
CA GLN A 111 -24.24 -5.08 8.45
C GLN A 111 -23.15 -4.30 7.72
N PHE A 112 -23.17 -4.38 6.39
CA PHE A 112 -22.22 -3.70 5.52
C PHE A 112 -23.00 -2.93 4.44
N TRP A 113 -22.51 -1.73 4.11
CA TRP A 113 -23.08 -0.93 3.01
C TRP A 113 -21.98 -0.13 2.33
N ILE A 114 -22.22 0.23 1.06
CA ILE A 114 -21.30 1.10 0.32
C ILE A 114 -21.74 2.54 0.51
N GLU A 115 -20.92 3.35 1.19
CA GLU A 115 -21.19 4.78 1.36
C GLU A 115 -20.79 5.55 0.10
N ARG A 116 -21.69 6.41 -0.33
CA ARG A 116 -21.50 7.25 -1.52
C ARG A 116 -21.43 8.71 -1.11
N PRO A 117 -20.42 9.47 -1.58
CA PRO A 117 -20.42 10.90 -1.40
C PRO A 117 -21.66 11.50 -2.08
N ARG A 118 -22.53 12.13 -1.31
CA ARG A 118 -23.69 12.87 -1.85
C ARG A 118 -23.24 14.28 -2.17
N LEU A 119 -23.14 14.62 -3.44
CA LEU A 119 -22.95 16.00 -3.88
C LEU A 119 -24.25 16.77 -3.67
N ARG A 120 -24.30 17.66 -2.68
CA ARG A 120 -25.36 18.67 -2.60
C ARG A 120 -24.97 19.86 -3.46
N LEU A 121 -25.68 20.07 -4.54
CA LEU A 121 -25.49 21.18 -5.52
C LEU A 121 -25.74 22.58 -4.95
N GLY A 122 -25.56 22.81 -3.67
CA GLY A 122 -25.81 24.12 -3.03
C GLY A 122 -24.66 24.68 -2.22
N GLN A 123 -23.53 24.01 -2.08
CA GLN A 123 -22.36 24.48 -1.32
C GLN A 123 -21.08 24.26 -2.12
N VAL A 124 -20.92 25.05 -3.18
CA VAL A 124 -19.70 25.08 -3.99
C VAL A 124 -18.76 26.12 -3.41
N SER A 125 -18.00 25.76 -2.39
CA SER A 125 -16.77 26.45 -2.04
C SER A 125 -15.72 25.41 -1.70
N GLY A 126 -14.75 25.21 -2.60
CA GLY A 126 -13.64 24.27 -2.42
C GLY A 126 -13.81 22.98 -3.24
N LEU A 127 -13.62 23.05 -4.55
CA LEU A 127 -13.75 21.92 -5.48
C LEU A 127 -12.73 20.78 -5.27
N GLU A 128 -11.74 20.97 -4.43
CA GLU A 128 -10.63 20.01 -4.30
C GLU A 128 -10.87 18.89 -3.28
N THR A 129 -11.90 19.01 -2.44
CA THR A 129 -12.17 18.04 -1.36
C THR A 129 -13.46 17.23 -1.57
N VAL A 130 -14.16 17.42 -2.68
CA VAL A 130 -15.53 16.90 -2.87
C VAL A 130 -15.58 15.50 -3.48
N LEU A 131 -14.46 14.97 -3.97
CA LEU A 131 -14.34 13.55 -4.34
C LEU A 131 -13.97 12.72 -3.11
N GLY A 132 -14.83 12.73 -2.11
CA GLY A 132 -14.69 11.82 -0.96
C GLY A 132 -14.50 10.41 -1.46
N ALA A 133 -13.44 9.73 -1.01
CA ALA A 133 -13.19 8.35 -1.34
C ALA A 133 -14.41 7.52 -0.96
N LYS A 134 -14.85 6.63 -1.86
CA LYS A 134 -15.87 5.63 -1.55
C LYS A 134 -15.30 4.71 -0.49
N TYR A 135 -16.15 4.26 0.42
CA TYR A 135 -15.75 3.31 1.43
C TYR A 135 -16.91 2.37 1.77
N VAL A 136 -16.59 1.24 2.32
CA VAL A 136 -17.59 0.34 2.89
C VAL A 136 -17.80 0.74 4.35
N GLY A 137 -19.04 1.06 4.72
CA GLY A 137 -19.44 1.24 6.11
C GLY A 137 -19.80 -0.09 6.74
N THR A 138 -19.61 -0.23 8.04
CA THR A 138 -20.07 -1.41 8.78
C THR A 138 -20.63 -1.03 10.14
N ILE A 139 -21.58 -1.83 10.59
CA ILE A 139 -22.06 -1.88 11.97
C ILE A 139 -21.94 -3.34 12.43
N PRO A 140 -21.12 -3.64 13.44
CA PRO A 140 -21.01 -4.99 13.97
C PRO A 140 -22.35 -5.44 14.58
N GLY A 141 -22.64 -6.73 14.47
CA GLY A 141 -23.69 -7.37 15.24
C GLY A 141 -23.31 -7.53 16.72
N ASP A 142 -23.82 -8.58 17.35
CA ASP A 142 -23.44 -8.90 18.72
C ASP A 142 -21.96 -9.36 18.75
N LEU A 143 -21.10 -8.57 19.42
CA LEU A 143 -19.66 -8.81 19.51
C LEU A 143 -19.28 -10.12 20.21
N ASP A 144 -20.20 -10.69 20.97
CA ASP A 144 -20.05 -12.00 21.63
C ASP A 144 -20.66 -13.14 20.79
N GLY A 145 -21.29 -12.82 19.66
CA GLY A 145 -21.87 -13.76 18.72
C GLY A 145 -20.84 -14.58 17.93
N PRO A 146 -21.30 -15.62 17.22
CA PRO A 146 -20.43 -16.45 16.40
C PRO A 146 -19.80 -15.63 15.28
N ARG A 147 -18.56 -15.97 14.95
CA ARG A 147 -17.85 -15.34 13.83
C ARG A 147 -18.41 -15.82 12.50
N GLN A 148 -18.61 -14.89 11.61
CA GLN A 148 -19.10 -15.13 10.26
C GLN A 148 -18.08 -14.63 9.24
N ARG A 149 -18.03 -15.26 8.07
CA ARG A 149 -17.12 -14.88 6.98
C ARG A 149 -17.82 -14.44 5.72
N GLU A 150 -19.11 -14.74 5.60
CA GLU A 150 -19.94 -14.40 4.45
C GLU A 150 -21.12 -13.58 4.93
N PHE A 151 -21.40 -12.47 4.25
CA PHE A 151 -22.45 -11.52 4.59
C PHE A 151 -23.22 -11.11 3.33
N THR A 152 -24.49 -10.73 3.51
CA THR A 152 -25.38 -10.30 2.42
C THR A 152 -26.02 -8.96 2.77
#